data_2df8322011ed5df8ddb08ec24892fb6b
#
_entry.id   2df8322011ed5df8ddb08ec24892fb6b
#
_cell.length_a   1.000
_cell.length_b   1.000
_cell.length_c   1.000
_cell.angle_alpha   90.00
_cell.angle_beta   90.00
_cell.angle_gamma   90.00
#
_symmetry.space_group_name_H-M   'P 1'
#
loop_
_entity.id
_entity.type
_entity.pdbx_description
1 polymer ?
#
loop_
_entity_poly.entity_id
_entity_poly.type
_entity_poly.pdbx_seq_one_letter_code
_entity_poly.pdbx_strand_id
1 'polypeptide(L)'
;LDMARIESGRMELDENYCRIEDVRKSLFAVFDEKARKKNIALHYTMNVEHEHVLADVTKVKEIFVNILSNAIKYTPPGGSVMMSIDELPCDEPDYMIVRTRVSDTGIGMSEEYLTKIFDAFTREQNTTKSKIAGTGLGMSIVKKYVDLLGGTITVESELGKGSAFTVTLKHK
;
A
#
# COMPACT_ATOMS: atom_id res chain seq x y z
N LEU A 1 -1.52 -19.50 -2.41
CA LEU A 1 -0.14 -19.96 -2.38
C LEU A 1 0.76 -19.06 -1.54
N ASP A 2 0.79 -17.75 -1.84
CA ASP A 2 1.63 -16.83 -1.09
C ASP A 2 1.21 -16.74 0.38
N MET A 3 -0.08 -16.72 0.64
CA MET A 3 -0.59 -16.68 2.01
C MET A 3 -0.17 -17.91 2.82
N ALA A 4 -0.25 -19.09 2.23
CA ALA A 4 0.18 -20.32 2.89
C ALA A 4 1.70 -20.31 3.15
N ARG A 5 2.50 -19.78 2.23
CA ARG A 5 3.96 -19.67 2.40
C ARG A 5 4.31 -18.71 3.53
N ILE A 6 3.61 -17.56 3.59
CA ILE A 6 3.80 -16.57 4.65
C ILE A 6 3.45 -17.18 6.01
N GLU A 7 2.30 -17.82 6.10
CA GLU A 7 1.84 -18.45 7.35
C GLU A 7 2.77 -19.56 7.83
N SER A 8 3.36 -20.30 6.90
CA SER A 8 4.29 -21.37 7.23
C SER A 8 5.72 -20.87 7.54
N GLY A 9 5.97 -19.59 7.38
CA GLY A 9 7.29 -19.00 7.61
C GLY A 9 8.35 -19.41 6.60
N ARG A 10 7.93 -19.94 5.44
CA ARG A 10 8.85 -20.43 4.41
C ARG A 10 9.26 -19.39 3.38
N MET A 11 8.63 -18.20 3.41
CA MET A 11 8.95 -17.16 2.45
C MET A 11 10.25 -16.45 2.84
N GLU A 12 11.21 -16.45 1.92
CA GLU A 12 12.49 -15.80 2.08
C GLU A 12 12.52 -14.46 1.33
N LEU A 13 13.37 -13.54 1.79
CA LEU A 13 13.55 -12.25 1.12
C LEU A 13 14.54 -12.40 -0.03
N ASP A 14 14.18 -11.84 -1.18
CA ASP A 14 15.04 -11.73 -2.35
C ASP A 14 15.39 -10.26 -2.56
N GLU A 15 16.40 -9.80 -1.83
CA GLU A 15 16.79 -8.39 -1.82
C GLU A 15 17.78 -8.07 -2.94
N ASN A 16 17.52 -7.01 -3.68
CA ASN A 16 18.39 -6.49 -4.74
C ASN A 16 18.42 -4.98 -4.66
N TYR A 17 19.51 -4.39 -5.15
CA TYR A 17 19.56 -2.93 -5.26
C TYR A 17 18.58 -2.46 -6.33
N CYS A 18 17.82 -1.44 -6.00
CA CYS A 18 16.85 -0.87 -6.91
C CYS A 18 16.75 0.65 -6.69
N ARG A 19 16.19 1.33 -7.68
CA ARG A 19 15.94 2.76 -7.60
C ARG A 19 14.48 2.97 -7.21
N ILE A 20 14.26 3.78 -6.18
CA ILE A 20 12.91 4.04 -5.66
C ILE A 20 12.00 4.60 -6.76
N GLU A 21 12.50 5.52 -7.57
CA GLU A 21 11.73 6.10 -8.67
C GLU A 21 11.27 5.06 -9.69
N ASP A 22 12.09 4.05 -9.97
CA ASP A 22 11.73 3.00 -10.91
C ASP A 22 10.58 2.14 -10.38
N VAL A 23 10.56 1.89 -9.07
CA VAL A 23 9.46 1.18 -8.42
C VAL A 23 8.17 1.98 -8.54
N ARG A 24 8.23 3.28 -8.22
CA ARG A 24 7.07 4.16 -8.36
C ARG A 24 6.55 4.20 -9.80
N LYS A 25 7.44 4.38 -10.77
CA LYS A 25 7.05 4.40 -12.19
C LYS A 25 6.36 3.11 -12.60
N SER A 26 6.88 1.97 -12.15
CA SER A 26 6.33 0.66 -12.45
C SER A 26 4.91 0.51 -11.88
N LEU A 27 4.67 1.02 -10.66
CA LEU A 27 3.35 1.01 -10.05
C LEU A 27 2.38 1.91 -10.81
N PHE A 28 2.78 3.13 -11.14
CA PHE A 28 1.92 4.08 -11.84
C PHE A 28 1.62 3.61 -13.27
N ALA A 29 2.54 2.90 -13.92
CA ALA A 29 2.28 2.30 -15.23
C ALA A 29 1.07 1.36 -15.21
N VAL A 30 0.86 0.65 -14.09
CA VAL A 30 -0.28 -0.25 -13.93
C VAL A 30 -1.57 0.53 -13.64
N PHE A 31 -1.50 1.59 -12.85
CA PHE A 31 -2.70 2.22 -12.30
C PHE A 31 -3.14 3.50 -13.02
N ASP A 32 -2.26 4.15 -13.79
CA ASP A 32 -2.62 5.39 -14.50
C ASP A 32 -3.84 5.22 -15.39
N GLU A 33 -3.88 4.16 -16.18
CA GLU A 33 -5.01 3.91 -17.06
C GLU A 33 -6.28 3.58 -16.29
N LYS A 34 -6.17 2.76 -15.26
CA LYS A 34 -7.31 2.38 -14.42
C LYS A 34 -7.92 3.60 -13.73
N ALA A 35 -7.08 4.49 -13.22
CA ALA A 35 -7.53 5.72 -12.58
C ALA A 35 -8.21 6.63 -13.59
N ARG A 36 -7.59 6.81 -14.76
CA ARG A 36 -8.14 7.64 -15.82
C ARG A 36 -9.50 7.14 -16.28
N LYS A 37 -9.67 5.83 -16.50
CA LYS A 37 -10.93 5.23 -16.92
C LYS A 37 -12.04 5.46 -15.91
N LYS A 38 -11.71 5.52 -14.64
CA LYS A 38 -12.67 5.76 -13.56
C LYS A 38 -12.80 7.25 -13.22
N ASN A 39 -12.09 8.13 -13.93
CA ASN A 39 -12.06 9.57 -13.65
C ASN A 39 -11.54 9.88 -12.25
N ILE A 40 -10.43 9.22 -11.86
CA ILE A 40 -9.76 9.47 -10.60
C ILE A 40 -8.41 10.13 -10.89
N ALA A 41 -8.12 11.22 -10.18
CA ALA A 41 -6.82 11.90 -10.28
C ALA A 41 -5.80 11.13 -9.44
N LEU A 42 -4.77 10.60 -10.08
CA LEU A 42 -3.69 9.88 -9.42
C LEU A 42 -2.44 10.76 -9.39
N HIS A 43 -1.97 11.10 -8.19
CA HIS A 43 -0.83 12.00 -7.98
C HIS A 43 0.24 11.35 -7.10
N TYR A 44 1.46 11.89 -7.16
CA TYR A 44 2.51 11.50 -6.23
C TYR A 44 3.38 12.68 -5.85
N THR A 45 4.05 12.55 -4.70
CA THR A 45 5.18 13.39 -4.30
C THR A 45 6.31 12.48 -3.86
N MET A 46 7.53 12.90 -4.06
CA MET A 46 8.70 12.13 -3.66
C MET A 46 9.77 13.05 -3.12
N ASN A 47 10.12 12.89 -1.84
CA ASN A 47 11.16 13.64 -1.15
C ASN A 47 12.18 12.65 -0.58
N VAL A 48 13.07 12.18 -1.45
CA VAL A 48 14.04 11.14 -1.13
C VAL A 48 15.43 11.65 -1.51
N GLU A 49 16.34 11.61 -0.55
CA GLU A 49 17.74 12.01 -0.76
C GLU A 49 18.55 10.85 -1.34
N HIS A 50 18.35 9.64 -0.82
CA HIS A 50 19.06 8.44 -1.26
C HIS A 50 18.14 7.60 -2.16
N GLU A 51 18.37 7.69 -3.46
CA GLU A 51 17.49 7.10 -4.46
C GLU A 51 17.60 5.57 -4.58
N HIS A 52 18.71 4.99 -4.20
CA HIS A 52 18.96 3.56 -4.35
C HIS A 52 18.90 2.85 -3.01
N VAL A 53 18.20 1.73 -2.97
CA VAL A 53 18.01 0.93 -1.77
C VAL A 53 18.14 -0.55 -2.08
N LEU A 54 18.49 -1.32 -1.05
CA LEU A 54 18.44 -2.78 -1.11
C LEU A 54 17.04 -3.20 -0.65
N ALA A 55 16.27 -3.83 -1.51
CA ALA A 55 14.90 -4.19 -1.22
C ALA A 55 14.46 -5.43 -1.97
N ASP A 56 13.47 -6.12 -1.41
CA ASP A 56 12.74 -7.16 -2.13
C ASP A 56 11.64 -6.46 -2.95
N VAL A 57 11.98 -6.09 -4.18
CA VAL A 57 11.13 -5.29 -5.05
C VAL A 57 9.78 -5.97 -5.29
N THR A 58 9.78 -7.29 -5.47
CA THR A 58 8.55 -8.03 -5.73
C THR A 58 7.57 -7.88 -4.57
N LYS A 59 8.05 -8.03 -3.33
CA LYS A 59 7.20 -7.90 -2.13
C LYS A 59 6.76 -6.46 -1.91
N VAL A 60 7.66 -5.49 -2.11
CA VAL A 60 7.33 -4.06 -1.99
C VAL A 60 6.24 -3.70 -3.00
N LYS A 61 6.38 -4.12 -4.26
CA LYS A 61 5.36 -3.87 -5.27
C LYS A 61 4.02 -4.51 -4.91
N GLU A 62 4.04 -5.74 -4.38
CA GLU A 62 2.82 -6.43 -3.99
C GLU A 62 2.06 -5.66 -2.90
N ILE A 63 2.78 -5.10 -1.93
CA ILE A 63 2.20 -4.24 -0.90
C ILE A 63 1.44 -3.07 -1.55
N PHE A 64 2.11 -2.32 -2.42
CA PHE A 64 1.53 -1.10 -2.98
C PHE A 64 0.54 -1.36 -4.11
N VAL A 65 0.66 -2.48 -4.82
CA VAL A 65 -0.38 -2.90 -5.78
C VAL A 65 -1.70 -3.10 -5.04
N ASN A 66 -1.68 -3.77 -3.89
CA ASN A 66 -2.90 -3.99 -3.11
C ASN A 66 -3.45 -2.68 -2.55
N ILE A 67 -2.58 -1.82 -2.00
CA ILE A 67 -3.02 -0.55 -1.41
C ILE A 67 -3.59 0.38 -2.49
N LEU A 68 -2.88 0.56 -3.61
CA LEU A 68 -3.33 1.43 -4.71
C LEU A 68 -4.60 0.87 -5.38
N SER A 69 -4.68 -0.44 -5.57
CA SER A 69 -5.85 -1.08 -6.13
C SER A 69 -7.08 -0.79 -5.28
N ASN A 70 -6.96 -0.92 -3.96
CA ASN A 70 -8.06 -0.61 -3.05
C ASN A 70 -8.41 0.88 -3.06
N ALA A 71 -7.42 1.76 -3.07
CA ALA A 71 -7.65 3.19 -3.11
C ALA A 71 -8.50 3.58 -4.34
N ILE A 72 -8.13 3.06 -5.51
CA ILE A 72 -8.87 3.34 -6.75
C ILE A 72 -10.25 2.67 -6.73
N LYS A 73 -10.33 1.44 -6.25
CA LYS A 73 -11.58 0.68 -6.19
C LYS A 73 -12.63 1.39 -5.34
N TYR A 74 -12.24 1.90 -4.18
CA TYR A 74 -13.18 2.48 -3.20
C TYR A 74 -13.33 3.99 -3.31
N THR A 75 -12.69 4.62 -4.29
CA THR A 75 -12.87 6.05 -4.57
C THR A 75 -13.85 6.22 -5.74
N PRO A 76 -14.95 6.93 -5.54
CA PRO A 76 -15.91 7.20 -6.64
C PRO A 76 -15.29 8.06 -7.74
N PRO A 77 -15.84 8.01 -8.96
CA PRO A 77 -15.40 8.90 -10.04
C PRO A 77 -15.42 10.37 -9.60
N GLY A 78 -14.39 11.10 -9.98
CA GLY A 78 -14.20 12.50 -9.58
C GLY A 78 -13.32 12.68 -8.37
N GLY A 79 -12.97 11.56 -7.66
CA GLY A 79 -12.09 11.62 -6.52
C GLY A 79 -10.61 11.61 -6.88
N SER A 80 -9.76 11.49 -5.86
CA SER A 80 -8.31 11.51 -6.04
C SER A 80 -7.60 10.52 -5.12
N VAL A 81 -6.42 10.09 -5.59
CA VAL A 81 -5.49 9.24 -4.84
C VAL A 81 -4.11 9.89 -4.89
N MET A 82 -3.47 10.01 -3.74
CA MET A 82 -2.14 10.62 -3.62
C MET A 82 -1.17 9.64 -2.96
N MET A 83 -0.02 9.41 -3.60
CA MET A 83 1.07 8.62 -3.05
C MET A 83 2.22 9.56 -2.68
N SER A 84 2.56 9.61 -1.39
CA SER A 84 3.66 10.44 -0.88
C SER A 84 4.79 9.52 -0.42
N ILE A 85 5.99 9.72 -0.95
CA ILE A 85 7.17 8.92 -0.62
C ILE A 85 8.19 9.85 0.01
N ASP A 86 8.50 9.63 1.28
CA ASP A 86 9.40 10.47 2.05
C ASP A 86 10.49 9.64 2.71
N GLU A 87 11.72 10.13 2.63
CA GLU A 87 12.82 9.57 3.40
C GLU A 87 12.85 10.24 4.77
N LEU A 88 12.94 9.44 5.83
CA LEU A 88 13.00 9.91 7.22
C LEU A 88 14.41 9.72 7.77
N PRO A 89 14.81 10.55 8.76
CA PRO A 89 16.10 10.36 9.42
C PRO A 89 16.25 8.96 10.00
N CYS A 90 17.46 8.40 9.85
CA CYS A 90 17.79 7.08 10.38
C CYS A 90 19.13 7.16 11.10
N ASP A 91 19.18 6.76 12.37
CA ASP A 91 20.39 6.80 13.19
C ASP A 91 21.35 5.65 12.89
N GLU A 92 20.86 4.60 12.22
CA GLU A 92 21.68 3.44 11.90
C GLU A 92 22.49 3.69 10.62
N PRO A 93 23.85 3.64 10.69
CA PRO A 93 24.67 3.84 9.49
C PRO A 93 24.32 2.85 8.37
N ASP A 94 24.41 3.30 7.12
CA ASP A 94 24.14 2.52 5.92
C ASP A 94 22.67 2.08 5.76
N TYR A 95 21.76 2.65 6.55
CA TYR A 95 20.33 2.40 6.43
C TYR A 95 19.55 3.69 6.25
N MET A 96 18.39 3.57 5.62
CA MET A 96 17.45 4.67 5.49
C MET A 96 16.05 4.19 5.79
N ILE A 97 15.19 5.10 6.20
CA ILE A 97 13.79 4.82 6.46
C ILE A 97 12.97 5.52 5.39
N VAL A 98 12.09 4.78 4.74
CA VAL A 98 11.16 5.32 3.73
C VAL A 98 9.75 5.16 4.25
N ARG A 99 9.03 6.28 4.32
CA ARG A 99 7.61 6.29 4.68
C ARG A 99 6.81 6.61 3.41
N THR A 100 5.92 5.70 3.07
CA THR A 100 5.03 5.87 1.92
C THR A 100 3.60 5.93 2.40
N ARG A 101 2.90 7.00 2.05
CA ARG A 101 1.50 7.19 2.41
C ARG A 101 0.65 7.23 1.15
N VAL A 102 -0.38 6.39 1.11
CA VAL A 102 -1.37 6.40 0.03
C VAL A 102 -2.69 6.86 0.62
N SER A 103 -3.14 8.03 0.21
CA SER A 103 -4.41 8.60 0.69
C SER A 103 -5.41 8.69 -0.45
N ASP A 104 -6.67 8.51 -0.15
CA ASP A 104 -7.76 8.61 -1.12
C ASP A 104 -8.92 9.41 -0.56
N THR A 105 -9.74 9.92 -1.47
CA THR A 105 -10.97 10.65 -1.12
C THR A 105 -12.19 9.75 -1.26
N GLY A 106 -12.01 8.46 -0.95
CA GLY A 106 -13.03 7.44 -1.13
C GLY A 106 -14.09 7.39 -0.03
N ILE A 107 -14.77 6.27 0.03
CA ILE A 107 -15.90 6.09 0.95
C ILE A 107 -15.47 6.01 2.42
N GLY A 108 -14.19 5.71 2.68
CA GLY A 108 -13.71 5.53 4.04
C GLY A 108 -14.18 4.22 4.66
N MET A 109 -13.84 4.05 5.94
CA MET A 109 -14.15 2.83 6.69
C MET A 109 -14.69 3.19 8.07
N SER A 110 -15.58 2.34 8.61
CA SER A 110 -16.07 2.47 9.96
C SER A 110 -14.98 2.13 10.98
N GLU A 111 -15.10 2.65 12.20
CA GLU A 111 -14.19 2.31 13.29
C GLU A 111 -14.16 0.80 13.55
N GLU A 112 -15.32 0.16 13.48
CA GLU A 112 -15.44 -1.28 13.66
C GLU A 112 -14.66 -2.05 12.61
N TYR A 113 -14.75 -1.66 11.33
CA TYR A 113 -14.02 -2.30 10.25
C TYR A 113 -12.51 -2.09 10.38
N LEU A 114 -12.08 -0.91 10.83
CA LEU A 114 -10.66 -0.60 11.01
C LEU A 114 -9.97 -1.59 11.95
N THR A 115 -10.66 -2.10 12.96
CA THR A 115 -10.09 -3.09 13.87
C THR A 115 -9.81 -4.43 13.21
N LYS A 116 -10.42 -4.68 12.04
CA LYS A 116 -10.36 -5.96 11.34
C LYS A 116 -9.75 -5.87 9.94
N ILE A 117 -9.25 -4.68 9.56
CA ILE A 117 -8.82 -4.42 8.17
C ILE A 117 -7.76 -5.39 7.66
N PHE A 118 -6.92 -5.91 8.55
CA PHE A 118 -5.84 -6.83 8.17
C PHE A 118 -6.20 -8.31 8.36
N ASP A 119 -7.42 -8.61 8.77
CA ASP A 119 -7.88 -9.99 8.88
C ASP A 119 -8.28 -10.53 7.50
N ALA A 120 -7.98 -11.82 7.27
CA ALA A 120 -8.34 -12.46 6.01
C ALA A 120 -9.86 -12.52 5.84
N PHE A 121 -10.33 -12.30 4.59
CA PHE A 121 -11.73 -12.38 4.19
C PHE A 121 -12.65 -11.33 4.82
N THR A 122 -12.09 -10.29 5.45
CA THR A 122 -12.89 -9.21 6.03
C THR A 122 -13.22 -8.16 4.97
N ARG A 123 -14.49 -7.73 4.92
CA ARG A 123 -14.97 -6.70 4.00
C ARG A 123 -15.94 -5.76 4.70
N GLU A 124 -15.89 -4.48 4.34
CA GLU A 124 -16.86 -3.50 4.81
C GLU A 124 -18.25 -3.80 4.22
N GLN A 125 -19.28 -3.83 5.05
CA GLN A 125 -20.64 -4.10 4.59
C GLN A 125 -21.10 -3.11 3.51
N ASN A 126 -20.74 -1.84 3.66
CA ASN A 126 -21.10 -0.82 2.69
C ASN A 126 -20.51 -1.11 1.32
N THR A 127 -19.27 -1.62 1.26
CA THR A 127 -18.64 -1.99 0.00
C THR A 127 -19.33 -3.20 -0.62
N THR A 128 -19.80 -4.13 0.21
CA THR A 128 -20.55 -5.28 -0.25
C THR A 128 -21.87 -4.84 -0.90
N LYS A 129 -22.57 -3.91 -0.26
CA LYS A 129 -23.81 -3.34 -0.81
C LYS A 129 -23.55 -2.59 -2.12
N SER A 130 -22.41 -1.96 -2.26
CA SER A 130 -22.00 -1.27 -3.48
C SER A 130 -21.53 -2.22 -4.58
N LYS A 131 -21.54 -3.54 -4.33
CA LYS A 131 -21.12 -4.58 -5.28
C LYS A 131 -19.65 -4.44 -5.70
N ILE A 132 -18.82 -3.88 -4.83
CA ILE A 132 -17.39 -3.76 -5.08
C ILE A 132 -16.76 -5.13 -4.83
N ALA A 133 -16.14 -5.71 -5.86
CA ALA A 133 -15.57 -7.04 -5.80
C ALA A 133 -14.22 -7.06 -5.04
N GLY A 134 -13.97 -8.14 -4.34
CA GLY A 134 -12.72 -8.37 -3.66
C GLY A 134 -12.74 -9.68 -2.90
N THR A 135 -11.56 -10.28 -2.67
CA THR A 135 -11.44 -11.54 -1.96
C THR A 135 -11.38 -11.38 -0.44
N GLY A 136 -11.10 -10.16 0.05
CA GLY A 136 -10.87 -9.91 1.46
C GLY A 136 -9.47 -10.31 1.93
N LEU A 137 -8.58 -10.70 1.01
CA LEU A 137 -7.22 -11.14 1.34
C LEU A 137 -6.17 -10.03 1.14
N GLY A 138 -6.46 -9.01 0.33
CA GLY A 138 -5.48 -8.00 -0.05
C GLY A 138 -4.76 -7.34 1.12
N MET A 139 -5.50 -6.86 2.12
CA MET A 139 -4.89 -6.18 3.26
C MET A 139 -4.23 -7.14 4.23
N SER A 140 -4.71 -8.38 4.38
CA SER A 140 -4.03 -9.37 5.21
C SER A 140 -2.67 -9.76 4.60
N ILE A 141 -2.59 -9.85 3.29
CA ILE A 141 -1.33 -10.10 2.57
C ILE A 141 -0.38 -8.92 2.76
N VAL A 142 -0.89 -7.69 2.63
CA VAL A 142 -0.09 -6.47 2.87
C VAL A 142 0.53 -6.50 4.27
N LYS A 143 -0.27 -6.78 5.29
CA LYS A 143 0.22 -6.84 6.67
C LYS A 143 1.30 -7.91 6.84
N LYS A 144 1.11 -9.08 6.26
CA LYS A 144 2.08 -10.16 6.31
C LYS A 144 3.40 -9.77 5.64
N TYR A 145 3.34 -9.15 4.47
CA TYR A 145 4.56 -8.70 3.78
C TYR A 145 5.27 -7.58 4.54
N VAL A 146 4.52 -6.61 5.08
CA VAL A 146 5.11 -5.52 5.87
C VAL A 146 5.83 -6.10 7.09
N ASP A 147 5.20 -7.04 7.79
CA ASP A 147 5.81 -7.70 8.95
C ASP A 147 7.07 -8.48 8.54
N LEU A 148 7.02 -9.20 7.43
CA LEU A 148 8.16 -9.95 6.91
C LEU A 148 9.35 -9.03 6.57
N LEU A 149 9.06 -7.83 6.06
CA LEU A 149 10.09 -6.83 5.74
C LEU A 149 10.56 -6.05 6.96
N GLY A 150 9.99 -6.31 8.13
CA GLY A 150 10.37 -5.63 9.37
C GLY A 150 9.86 -4.21 9.49
N GLY A 151 8.84 -3.85 8.73
CA GLY A 151 8.28 -2.52 8.74
C GLY A 151 7.01 -2.39 9.56
N THR A 152 6.34 -1.26 9.39
CA THR A 152 5.06 -0.99 10.05
C THR A 152 4.06 -0.45 9.03
N ILE A 153 2.78 -0.73 9.27
CA ILE A 153 1.69 -0.15 8.50
C ILE A 153 0.63 0.38 9.44
N THR A 154 0.16 1.59 9.15
CA THR A 154 -0.94 2.22 9.88
C THR A 154 -2.01 2.64 8.89
N VAL A 155 -3.24 2.77 9.38
CA VAL A 155 -4.37 3.19 8.57
C VAL A 155 -5.18 4.23 9.34
N GLU A 156 -5.56 5.30 8.65
CA GLU A 156 -6.47 6.32 9.15
C GLU A 156 -7.63 6.39 8.18
N SER A 157 -8.84 6.41 8.68
CA SER A 157 -10.02 6.46 7.82
C SER A 157 -11.22 7.00 8.56
N GLU A 158 -12.10 7.65 7.82
CA GLU A 158 -13.38 8.15 8.33
C GLU A 158 -14.40 7.97 7.22
N LEU A 159 -15.56 7.39 7.56
CA LEU A 159 -16.64 7.21 6.59
C LEU A 159 -17.01 8.54 5.94
N GLY A 160 -17.09 8.53 4.61
CA GLY A 160 -17.43 9.70 3.83
C GLY A 160 -16.27 10.63 3.53
N LYS A 161 -15.09 10.41 4.10
CA LYS A 161 -13.93 11.28 3.90
C LYS A 161 -12.75 10.62 3.20
N GLY A 162 -12.65 9.30 3.28
CA GLY A 162 -11.58 8.56 2.66
C GLY A 162 -10.66 7.85 3.64
N SER A 163 -9.56 7.35 3.11
CA SER A 163 -8.60 6.54 3.87
C SER A 163 -7.17 6.94 3.55
N ALA A 164 -6.26 6.65 4.48
CA ALA A 164 -4.83 6.82 4.27
C ALA A 164 -4.09 5.64 4.90
N PHE A 165 -3.30 4.94 4.09
CA PHE A 165 -2.43 3.86 4.53
C PHE A 165 -1.00 4.36 4.52
N THR A 166 -0.29 4.18 5.63
CA THR A 166 1.10 4.59 5.76
C THR A 166 1.97 3.38 6.06
N VAL A 167 2.91 3.11 5.16
CA VAL A 167 3.88 2.00 5.28
C VAL A 167 5.25 2.60 5.52
N THR A 168 5.93 2.15 6.57
CA THR A 168 7.28 2.59 6.91
C THR A 168 8.20 1.39 6.84
N LEU A 169 9.22 1.48 5.98
CA LEU A 169 10.19 0.42 5.75
C LEU A 169 11.60 0.96 5.93
N LYS A 170 12.47 0.12 6.47
CA LYS A 170 13.89 0.42 6.62
C LYS A 170 14.66 -0.34 5.55
N HIS A 171 15.54 0.35 4.84
CA HIS A 171 16.34 -0.21 3.74
C HIS A 171 17.82 0.07 3.94
N LYS A 172 18.63 -0.83 3.40
CA LYS A 172 20.08 -0.67 3.38
C LYS A 172 20.58 0.17 2.20
#